data_308033e88c15517a29f47cd65b3a58d3
#
_entry.id   308033e88c15517a29f47cd65b3a58d3
#
_cell.length_a   1.000
_cell.length_b   1.000
_cell.length_c   1.000
_cell.angle_alpha   90.00
_cell.angle_beta   90.00
_cell.angle_gamma   90.00
#
_symmetry.space_group_name_H-M   'P 1'
#
loop_
_entity.id
_entity.type
_entity.pdbx_description
1 polymer ?
#
loop_
_entity_poly.entity_id
_entity_poly.type
_entity_poly.pdbx_seq_one_letter_code
_entity_poly.pdbx_strand_id
1 'polypeptide(L)'
;FDREYFIITYRTDPEKLRAIVPEPLQITDDALVSYEFIRMPNSTGFGNYTESGQVIEVIDAEGRHANYTHCMFLDDFGPTAGGRELWGFPKKMASPVLTVDNTDTLLGTLFPMSMARRGFASWCAII
;
A
#
# COMPACT_ATOMS: atom_id res chain seq x y z
N PHE A 1 -19.86 6.33 -3.76
CA PHE A 1 -18.51 6.16 -4.33
C PHE A 1 -18.10 4.72 -4.15
N ASP A 2 -17.92 3.99 -5.24
CA ASP A 2 -17.52 2.60 -5.19
C ASP A 2 -16.02 2.51 -4.92
N ARG A 3 -15.62 1.58 -4.05
CA ARG A 3 -14.22 1.25 -3.79
C ARG A 3 -14.08 -0.26 -3.75
N GLU A 4 -13.06 -0.76 -4.39
CA GLU A 4 -12.71 -2.17 -4.35
C GLU A 4 -11.42 -2.32 -3.58
N TYR A 5 -11.42 -3.24 -2.62
CA TYR A 5 -10.26 -3.55 -1.79
C TYR A 5 -9.86 -5.00 -2.01
N PHE A 6 -8.57 -5.21 -2.23
CA PHE A 6 -7.96 -6.51 -2.16
C PHE A 6 -6.84 -6.46 -1.13
N ILE A 7 -7.02 -7.12 0.01
CA ILE A 7 -6.13 -7.04 1.16
C ILE A 7 -5.64 -8.45 1.50
N ILE A 8 -4.33 -8.58 1.65
CA ILE A 8 -3.68 -9.80 2.10
C ILE A 8 -2.95 -9.51 3.38
N THR A 9 -3.37 -10.16 4.45
CA THR A 9 -2.74 -10.05 5.76
C THR A 9 -1.87 -11.28 6.01
N TYR A 10 -0.62 -11.04 6.41
CA TYR A 10 0.36 -12.08 6.69
C TYR A 10 1.19 -11.74 7.92
N ARG A 11 1.77 -12.77 8.53
CA ARG A 11 2.76 -12.61 9.59
C ARG A 11 4.15 -12.52 9.00
N THR A 12 4.99 -11.69 9.61
CA THR A 12 6.38 -11.52 9.20
C THR A 12 7.34 -11.63 10.38
N ASP A 13 8.64 -11.50 10.10
CA ASP A 13 9.70 -11.51 11.10
C ASP A 13 9.60 -10.26 11.99
N PRO A 14 9.37 -10.41 13.32
CA PRO A 14 9.21 -9.27 14.22
C PRO A 14 10.44 -8.37 14.29
N GLU A 15 11.66 -8.90 14.18
CA GLU A 15 12.89 -8.11 14.24
C GLU A 15 13.01 -7.19 13.02
N LYS A 16 12.69 -7.73 11.84
CA LYS A 16 12.65 -6.92 10.60
C LYS A 16 11.55 -5.89 10.64
N LEU A 17 10.39 -6.24 11.19
CA LEU A 17 9.28 -5.33 11.33
C LEU A 17 9.63 -4.19 12.29
N ARG A 18 10.24 -4.49 13.42
CA ARG A 18 10.71 -3.48 14.39
C ARG A 18 11.69 -2.49 13.77
N ALA A 19 12.54 -2.95 12.87
CA ALA A 19 13.54 -2.09 12.23
C ALA A 19 12.94 -1.00 11.31
N ILE A 20 11.71 -1.19 10.83
CA ILE A 20 11.03 -0.26 9.91
C ILE A 20 9.90 0.56 10.54
N VAL A 21 9.38 0.12 11.68
CA VAL A 21 8.34 0.86 12.42
C VAL A 21 9.01 1.94 13.27
N PRO A 22 8.69 3.24 13.08
CA PRO A 22 9.34 4.33 13.80
C PRO A 22 8.85 4.42 15.24
N GLU A 23 9.73 4.90 16.14
CA GLU A 23 9.33 5.30 17.49
C GLU A 23 8.35 6.50 17.43
N PRO A 24 7.36 6.60 18.35
CA PRO A 24 7.13 5.76 19.54
C PRO A 24 6.23 4.55 19.28
N LEU A 25 5.92 4.22 18.02
CA LEU A 25 5.07 3.09 17.67
C LEU A 25 5.76 1.76 18.02
N GLN A 26 4.97 0.81 18.51
CA GLN A 26 5.43 -0.55 18.83
C GLN A 26 4.74 -1.56 17.94
N ILE A 27 5.44 -2.63 17.57
CA ILE A 27 4.83 -3.75 16.84
C ILE A 27 3.93 -4.55 17.77
N THR A 28 2.89 -5.17 17.21
CA THR A 28 2.05 -6.13 17.93
C THR A 28 2.75 -7.49 18.05
N ASP A 29 2.34 -8.30 19.02
CA ASP A 29 2.89 -9.67 19.23
C ASP A 29 2.67 -10.57 17.99
N ASP A 30 1.60 -10.33 17.26
CA ASP A 30 1.27 -11.09 16.04
C ASP A 30 2.12 -10.69 14.82
N ALA A 31 2.80 -9.55 14.85
CA ALA A 31 3.63 -9.02 13.76
C ALA A 31 2.91 -9.05 12.41
N LEU A 32 1.66 -8.54 12.39
CA LEU A 32 0.80 -8.56 11.22
C LEU A 32 1.08 -7.40 10.27
N VAL A 33 1.10 -7.72 9.00
CA VAL A 33 1.25 -6.79 7.89
C VAL A 33 0.15 -7.07 6.88
N SER A 34 -0.52 -6.02 6.44
CA SER A 34 -1.48 -6.06 5.33
C SER A 34 -0.87 -5.43 4.09
N TYR A 35 -0.91 -6.13 2.98
CA TYR A 35 -0.62 -5.58 1.66
C TYR A 35 -1.94 -5.34 0.92
N GLU A 36 -2.13 -4.12 0.44
CA GLU A 36 -3.41 -3.65 -0.07
C GLU A 36 -3.30 -3.21 -1.52
N PHE A 37 -4.33 -3.54 -2.31
CA PHE A 37 -4.69 -2.86 -3.55
C PHE A 37 -6.07 -2.25 -3.35
N ILE A 38 -6.20 -0.97 -3.71
CA ILE A 38 -7.44 -0.22 -3.58
C ILE A 38 -7.74 0.44 -4.92
N ARG A 39 -8.84 0.03 -5.55
CA ARG A 39 -9.33 0.65 -6.77
C ARG A 39 -10.45 1.62 -6.43
N MET A 40 -10.30 2.85 -6.86
CA MET A 40 -11.24 3.96 -6.62
C MET A 40 -11.69 4.54 -7.97
N PRO A 41 -12.70 3.94 -8.62
CA PRO A 41 -13.10 4.33 -9.97
C PRO A 41 -13.76 5.72 -10.03
N ASN A 42 -14.23 6.22 -8.89
CA ASN A 42 -14.84 7.54 -8.80
C ASN A 42 -14.58 8.17 -7.42
N SER A 43 -13.66 9.12 -7.37
CA SER A 43 -13.33 9.89 -6.17
C SER A 43 -13.57 11.37 -6.40
N THR A 44 -14.27 12.02 -5.47
CA THR A 44 -14.56 13.47 -5.56
C THR A 44 -13.26 14.26 -5.63
N GLY A 45 -13.10 15.03 -6.71
CA GLY A 45 -11.95 15.90 -6.94
C GLY A 45 -10.71 15.21 -7.55
N PHE A 46 -10.63 13.88 -7.53
CA PHE A 46 -9.48 13.12 -8.05
C PHE A 46 -9.82 12.18 -9.21
N GLY A 47 -11.12 11.85 -9.41
CA GLY A 47 -11.55 10.95 -10.48
C GLY A 47 -11.23 9.48 -10.19
N ASN A 48 -10.67 8.77 -11.19
CA ASN A 48 -10.35 7.35 -11.12
C ASN A 48 -8.86 7.17 -10.85
N TYR A 49 -8.50 6.44 -9.81
CA TYR A 49 -7.12 6.08 -9.51
C TYR A 49 -7.04 4.78 -8.71
N THR A 50 -5.85 4.18 -8.68
CA THR A 50 -5.56 2.95 -7.94
C THR A 50 -4.42 3.19 -6.96
N GLU A 51 -4.56 2.64 -5.76
CA GLU A 51 -3.51 2.63 -4.74
C GLU A 51 -3.06 1.21 -4.46
N SER A 52 -1.80 1.06 -4.06
CA SER A 52 -1.26 -0.15 -3.47
C SER A 52 -0.33 0.22 -2.34
N GLY A 53 -0.37 -0.49 -1.23
CA GLY A 53 0.42 -0.14 -0.07
C GLY A 53 0.61 -1.25 0.93
N GLN A 54 1.50 -0.99 1.87
CA GLN A 54 1.78 -1.87 2.98
C GLN A 54 1.41 -1.17 4.28
N VAL A 55 0.56 -1.82 5.07
CA VAL A 55 0.06 -1.33 6.35
C VAL A 55 0.47 -2.31 7.44
N ILE A 56 1.06 -1.79 8.50
CA ILE A 56 1.56 -2.56 9.64
C ILE A 56 0.67 -2.28 10.84
N GLU A 57 0.18 -3.33 11.49
CA GLU A 57 -0.52 -3.20 12.75
C GLU A 57 0.46 -2.84 13.86
N VAL A 58 0.16 -1.79 14.62
CA VAL A 58 1.04 -1.22 15.64
C VAL A 58 0.27 -0.85 16.90
N ILE A 59 0.99 -0.62 17.98
CA ILE A 59 0.49 0.01 19.22
C ILE A 59 1.07 1.42 19.30
N ASP A 60 0.21 2.40 19.53
CA ASP A 60 0.62 3.80 19.71
C ASP A 60 1.16 4.08 21.12
N ALA A 61 1.61 5.32 21.35
CA ALA A 61 2.18 5.73 22.64
C ALA A 61 1.18 5.68 23.81
N GLU A 62 -0.13 5.68 23.51
CA GLU A 62 -1.21 5.56 24.50
C GLU A 62 -1.68 4.11 24.69
N GLY A 63 -1.04 3.14 24.04
CA GLY A 63 -1.36 1.72 24.14
C GLY A 63 -2.55 1.28 23.28
N ARG A 64 -2.96 2.09 22.29
CA ARG A 64 -4.08 1.78 21.41
C ARG A 64 -3.61 1.08 20.14
N HIS A 65 -4.39 0.14 19.64
CA HIS A 65 -4.17 -0.44 18.31
C HIS A 65 -4.35 0.63 17.22
N ALA A 66 -3.39 0.67 16.31
CA ALA A 66 -3.36 1.59 15.17
C ALA A 66 -2.76 0.91 13.94
N ASN A 67 -2.85 1.57 12.80
CA ASN A 67 -2.29 1.11 11.55
C ASN A 67 -1.25 2.12 11.04
N TYR A 68 -0.02 1.65 10.86
CA TYR A 68 1.08 2.42 10.30
C TYR A 68 1.24 2.12 8.81
N THR A 69 1.01 3.10 7.97
CA THR A 69 1.26 2.98 6.53
C THR A 69 2.75 3.11 6.25
N HIS A 70 3.42 2.00 5.97
CA HIS A 70 4.85 1.95 5.71
C HIS A 70 5.22 2.48 4.31
N CYS A 71 4.46 2.09 3.30
CA CYS A 71 4.62 2.59 1.93
C CYS A 71 3.28 2.59 1.21
N MET A 72 3.14 3.48 0.23
CA MET A 72 1.95 3.57 -0.60
C MET A 72 2.30 4.08 -2.00
N PHE A 73 1.70 3.48 -3.00
CA PHE A 73 1.95 3.75 -4.41
C PHE A 73 0.64 4.04 -5.14
N LEU A 74 0.64 5.07 -5.97
CA LEU A 74 -0.52 5.54 -6.72
C LEU A 74 -0.17 5.82 -8.18
N ASP A 75 -1.17 5.76 -9.02
CA ASP A 75 -1.07 6.08 -10.45
C ASP A 75 -1.51 7.53 -10.80
N ASP A 76 -1.87 8.33 -9.81
CA ASP A 76 -2.32 9.71 -9.98
C ASP A 76 -1.58 10.71 -9.07
N PHE A 77 -1.22 11.88 -9.62
CA PHE A 77 -0.50 12.94 -8.91
C PHE A 77 -1.35 13.66 -7.86
N GLY A 78 -2.63 13.90 -8.14
CA GLY A 78 -3.53 14.63 -7.25
C GLY A 78 -3.62 14.00 -5.87
N PRO A 79 -4.09 12.75 -5.76
CA PRO A 79 -4.17 12.04 -4.48
C PRO A 79 -2.79 11.70 -3.89
N THR A 80 -1.73 11.61 -4.72
CA THR A 80 -0.36 11.47 -4.21
C THR A 80 0.08 12.72 -3.48
N ALA A 81 -0.05 13.88 -4.09
CA ALA A 81 0.33 15.16 -3.49
C ALA A 81 -0.53 15.49 -2.27
N GLY A 82 -1.86 15.38 -2.37
CA GLY A 82 -2.77 15.62 -1.25
C GLY A 82 -2.50 14.70 -0.07
N GLY A 83 -2.25 13.43 -0.32
CA GLY A 83 -1.92 12.47 0.74
C GLY A 83 -0.59 12.77 1.43
N ARG A 84 0.43 13.20 0.71
CA ARG A 84 1.73 13.58 1.27
C ARG A 84 1.69 14.89 2.04
N GLU A 85 1.17 15.94 1.41
CA GLU A 85 1.30 17.31 1.91
C GLU A 85 0.28 17.63 3.02
N LEU A 86 -0.91 17.03 2.98
CA LEU A 86 -1.96 17.28 3.97
C LEU A 86 -1.99 16.23 5.10
N TRP A 87 -1.71 14.96 4.77
CA TRP A 87 -1.91 13.84 5.68
C TRP A 87 -0.62 13.13 6.11
N GLY A 88 0.52 13.45 5.48
CA GLY A 88 1.81 12.85 5.80
C GLY A 88 1.98 11.39 5.36
N PHE A 89 1.13 10.86 4.49
CA PHE A 89 1.30 9.49 3.98
C PHE A 89 2.54 9.34 3.10
N PRO A 90 3.29 8.24 3.18
CA PRO A 90 4.50 7.99 2.41
C PRO A 90 4.19 7.59 0.96
N LYS A 91 3.39 8.39 0.27
CA LYS A 91 2.91 8.12 -1.09
C LYS A 91 3.98 8.37 -2.14
N LYS A 92 4.05 7.49 -3.14
CA LYS A 92 4.94 7.58 -4.30
C LYS A 92 4.18 7.24 -5.57
N MET A 93 4.64 7.79 -6.70
CA MET A 93 4.08 7.47 -8.00
C MET A 93 4.54 6.08 -8.46
N ALA A 94 3.59 5.27 -8.90
CA ALA A 94 3.81 3.97 -9.55
C ALA A 94 2.57 3.62 -10.40
N SER A 95 2.49 2.39 -10.88
CA SER A 95 1.33 1.89 -11.60
C SER A 95 0.80 0.63 -10.91
N PRO A 96 0.02 0.76 -9.83
CA PRO A 96 -0.70 -0.36 -9.26
C PRO A 96 -1.87 -0.75 -10.16
N VAL A 97 -2.05 -2.05 -10.38
CA VAL A 97 -3.13 -2.60 -11.20
C VAL A 97 -3.78 -3.75 -10.47
N LEU A 98 -5.11 -3.77 -10.42
CA LEU A 98 -5.91 -4.87 -9.89
C LEU A 98 -6.84 -5.36 -11.01
N THR A 99 -6.66 -6.59 -11.45
CA THR A 99 -7.41 -7.19 -12.56
C THR A 99 -7.83 -8.63 -12.25
N VAL A 100 -8.78 -9.14 -12.98
CA VAL A 100 -9.06 -10.58 -13.05
C VAL A 100 -8.42 -11.09 -14.35
N ASP A 101 -7.59 -12.12 -14.24
CA ASP A 101 -6.92 -12.72 -15.39
C ASP A 101 -7.82 -13.70 -16.15
N ASN A 102 -7.29 -14.31 -17.21
CA ASN A 102 -8.03 -15.26 -18.05
C ASN A 102 -8.29 -16.62 -17.38
N THR A 103 -7.77 -16.85 -16.21
CA THR A 103 -8.03 -18.03 -15.36
C THR A 103 -9.01 -17.76 -14.23
N ASP A 104 -9.68 -16.60 -14.26
CA ASP A 104 -10.58 -16.11 -13.22
C ASP A 104 -9.89 -15.89 -11.86
N THR A 105 -8.60 -15.54 -11.92
CA THR A 105 -7.78 -15.25 -10.73
C THR A 105 -7.63 -13.75 -10.55
N LEU A 106 -7.84 -13.26 -9.31
CA LEU A 106 -7.62 -11.86 -8.97
C LEU A 106 -6.10 -11.60 -8.88
N LEU A 107 -5.63 -10.68 -9.71
CA LEU A 107 -4.21 -10.36 -9.86
C LEU A 107 -3.94 -8.90 -9.49
N GLY A 108 -3.09 -8.70 -8.48
CA GLY A 108 -2.53 -7.40 -8.12
C GLY A 108 -1.10 -7.27 -8.62
N THR A 109 -0.79 -6.23 -9.38
CA THR A 109 0.57 -5.95 -9.86
C THR A 109 0.98 -4.51 -9.56
N LEU A 110 2.27 -4.30 -9.28
CA LEU A 110 2.84 -2.99 -9.03
C LEU A 110 4.06 -2.75 -9.91
N PHE A 111 4.03 -1.71 -10.75
CA PHE A 111 5.15 -1.30 -11.58
C PHE A 111 5.68 0.06 -11.11
N PRO A 112 6.85 0.12 -10.44
CA PRO A 112 7.47 1.39 -10.04
C PRO A 112 7.86 2.23 -11.26
N MET A 113 7.49 3.52 -11.29
CA MET A 113 7.77 4.40 -12.43
C MET A 113 9.26 4.57 -12.74
N SER A 114 10.14 4.45 -11.75
CA SER A 114 11.59 4.56 -11.95
C SER A 114 12.21 3.40 -12.76
N MET A 115 11.51 2.28 -12.89
CA MET A 115 11.98 1.09 -13.61
C MET A 115 11.66 1.11 -15.11
N ALA A 116 10.66 1.87 -15.54
CA ALA A 116 10.30 1.99 -16.97
C ALA A 116 11.44 2.56 -17.85
N ARG A 117 12.43 3.21 -17.27
CA ARG A 117 13.58 3.79 -18.00
C ARG A 117 14.84 2.93 -18.01
N ARG A 118 14.93 1.82 -17.31
CA ARG A 118 16.18 1.04 -17.16
C ARG A 118 16.10 -0.46 -17.46
N GLY A 119 15.02 -0.95 -18.03
CA GLY A 119 14.94 -2.37 -18.44
C GLY A 119 15.05 -3.38 -17.28
N PHE A 120 14.79 -2.97 -16.05
CA PHE A 120 14.82 -3.86 -14.88
C PHE A 120 13.47 -4.53 -14.68
N ALA A 121 13.55 -5.82 -14.33
CA ALA A 121 12.44 -6.72 -14.12
C ALA A 121 11.34 -6.14 -13.21
N SER A 122 10.11 -6.26 -13.67
CA SER A 122 8.90 -6.05 -12.87
C SER A 122 8.93 -6.91 -11.61
N TRP A 123 8.75 -6.29 -10.45
CA TRP A 123 8.38 -7.03 -9.25
C TRP A 123 6.91 -7.39 -9.37
N CYS A 124 6.64 -8.59 -9.84
CA CYS A 124 5.31 -9.17 -9.83
C CYS A 124 5.11 -9.84 -8.47
N ALA A 125 4.26 -9.28 -7.63
CA ALA A 125 3.67 -10.05 -6.53
C ALA A 125 2.49 -10.80 -7.13
N ILE A 126 2.69 -12.07 -7.51
CA ILE A 126 1.62 -13.00 -7.81
C ILE A 126 1.13 -13.52 -6.46
N ILE A 127 -0.11 -13.25 -6.16
CA ILE A 127 -0.80 -13.79 -5.00
C ILE A 127 -2.03 -14.49 -5.49
#